data_00a87e3e762e254f9d3d05d0d20779c0
#
_entry.id   00a87e3e762e254f9d3d05d0d20779c0
#
_cell.length_a   1.000
_cell.length_b   1.000
_cell.length_c   1.000
_cell.angle_alpha   90.00
_cell.angle_beta   90.00
_cell.angle_gamma   90.00
#
_symmetry.space_group_name_H-M   'P 1'
#
loop_
_entity.id
_entity.type
_entity.pdbx_description
1 polymer ?
#
loop_
_entity_poly.entity_id
_entity_poly.type
_entity_poly.pdbx_seq_one_letter_code
_entity_poly.pdbx_strand_id
1 'polypeptide(L)'
;QFISGILDQIGSHTLVFPLAPRNLTTVGLTAEWIVFSGGKRIRAGKIGNTMIDMARENREQTDATQRILLAESYFGLRLAQEVVRVRQDTYNSLQQHYKNALKLEAAGMIDKAGRLFAQVNMDEAQRSLEASQKEAAVLQNALRTLLNMEDTCTIQPISPLFINTVLPAQEEFLQAMRTENYTVNQLQLQSHIAKQQLRIDQSGYLPDIAVFGKQTLYAHGIQSNLVPRTMIGVGFTWNLFDGLAREKRIRQSKIAQQTLAIGQEKAKDDLSVGIDKLYTQMQKSQDNVRALKSTIELSEELVRIRKKSFTEGMATSTEVIDAENMLATVRVARLAAYYEYDVALMNLLALCGIPERFDKMRIEN
;
A
#
# COMPACT_ATOMS: atom_id res chain seq x y z
N GLN A 1 28.27 88.47 -35.71
CA GLN A 1 29.45 87.76 -36.22
C GLN A 1 30.26 87.04 -35.13
N PHE A 2 30.11 87.39 -33.82
CA PHE A 2 30.88 86.67 -32.73
C PHE A 2 30.21 85.41 -32.21
N ILE A 3 28.91 85.33 -32.34
CA ILE A 3 28.14 84.15 -31.85
C ILE A 3 28.09 83.03 -32.90
N SER A 4 28.16 83.38 -34.20
CA SER A 4 28.18 82.32 -35.25
C SER A 4 29.50 81.54 -35.31
N GLY A 5 30.65 82.20 -34.93
CA GLY A 5 31.94 81.44 -34.86
C GLY A 5 32.10 80.48 -33.69
N ILE A 6 31.35 80.73 -32.62
CA ILE A 6 31.35 79.76 -31.46
C ILE A 6 30.45 78.61 -31.74
N LEU A 7 29.36 78.78 -32.44
CA LEU A 7 28.46 77.66 -32.83
C LEU A 7 29.04 76.72 -33.92
N ASP A 8 29.92 77.26 -34.77
CA ASP A 8 30.60 76.46 -35.79
C ASP A 8 31.77 75.60 -35.22
N GLN A 9 32.32 76.01 -34.06
CA GLN A 9 33.34 75.25 -33.37
C GLN A 9 32.75 74.20 -32.42
N ILE A 10 31.48 74.24 -32.09
CA ILE A 10 30.75 73.23 -31.29
C ILE A 10 30.04 72.19 -32.22
N GLY A 11 29.88 72.51 -33.47
CA GLY A 11 29.24 71.66 -34.46
C GLY A 11 30.19 70.58 -35.02
N SER A 12 30.24 69.46 -34.44
CA SER A 12 30.47 68.07 -34.98
C SER A 12 31.13 67.09 -34.04
N HIS A 13 31.29 67.47 -32.79
CA HIS A 13 31.64 66.38 -31.81
C HIS A 13 30.38 65.92 -31.11
N THR A 14 29.75 64.87 -31.66
CA THR A 14 28.78 64.07 -30.91
C THR A 14 29.54 63.42 -29.75
N LEU A 15 29.42 64.08 -28.57
CA LEU A 15 29.92 63.47 -27.32
C LEU A 15 29.08 62.20 -27.05
N VAL A 16 29.46 61.05 -27.64
CA VAL A 16 28.93 59.75 -27.30
C VAL A 16 29.52 59.41 -25.96
N PHE A 17 28.78 59.59 -24.88
CA PHE A 17 29.11 59.01 -23.60
C PHE A 17 28.65 57.55 -23.68
N PRO A 18 29.54 56.55 -23.74
CA PRO A 18 29.14 55.15 -23.65
C PRO A 18 28.71 54.89 -22.20
N LEU A 19 27.38 54.93 -21.95
CA LEU A 19 26.78 54.63 -20.64
C LEU A 19 27.02 53.18 -20.21
N ALA A 20 27.36 52.30 -21.13
CA ALA A 20 27.77 50.95 -20.81
C ALA A 20 28.82 50.42 -21.81
N PRO A 21 29.85 49.73 -21.38
CA PRO A 21 30.79 49.08 -22.27
C PRO A 21 30.11 47.96 -23.07
N ARG A 22 30.50 47.78 -24.36
CA ARG A 22 29.97 46.70 -25.21
C ARG A 22 30.27 45.30 -24.66
N ASN A 23 31.36 45.11 -23.95
CA ASN A 23 31.78 43.87 -23.34
C ASN A 23 32.18 44.13 -21.89
N LEU A 24 31.50 43.46 -20.98
CA LEU A 24 31.83 43.47 -19.55
C LEU A 24 32.08 42.02 -19.12
N THR A 25 33.26 41.73 -18.63
CA THR A 25 33.59 40.43 -18.07
C THR A 25 34.03 40.63 -16.63
N THR A 26 33.33 39.95 -15.72
CA THR A 26 33.68 39.94 -14.28
C THR A 26 33.72 38.52 -13.78
N VAL A 27 34.81 38.13 -13.14
CA VAL A 27 34.96 36.87 -12.42
C VAL A 27 35.15 37.19 -10.94
N GLY A 28 34.33 36.64 -10.09
CA GLY A 28 34.39 36.90 -8.66
C GLY A 28 33.86 35.76 -7.82
N LEU A 29 34.25 35.76 -6.56
CA LEU A 29 33.72 34.91 -5.51
C LEU A 29 32.81 35.75 -4.61
N THR A 30 31.63 35.25 -4.32
CA THR A 30 30.71 35.87 -3.37
C THR A 30 30.35 34.83 -2.33
N ALA A 31 30.51 35.16 -1.05
CA ALA A 31 30.04 34.40 0.08
C ALA A 31 29.00 35.24 0.82
N GLU A 32 27.84 34.66 1.09
CA GLU A 32 26.76 35.29 1.85
C GLU A 32 26.31 34.35 2.95
N TRP A 33 26.23 34.84 4.17
CA TRP A 33 25.73 34.12 5.31
C TRP A 33 24.60 34.88 5.98
N ILE A 34 23.41 34.29 5.96
CA ILE A 34 22.23 34.84 6.63
C ILE A 34 22.41 34.53 8.14
N VAL A 35 22.67 35.58 8.91
CA VAL A 35 22.90 35.51 10.36
C VAL A 35 21.56 35.48 11.11
N PHE A 36 20.58 36.22 10.62
CA PHE A 36 19.23 36.29 11.20
C PHE A 36 18.17 36.40 10.09
N SER A 37 17.14 35.56 10.22
CA SER A 37 16.00 35.55 9.27
C SER A 37 14.67 35.29 10.02
N GLY A 38 14.47 35.89 11.19
CA GLY A 38 13.27 35.69 11.99
C GLY A 38 13.04 34.22 12.40
N GLY A 39 14.08 33.38 12.39
CA GLY A 39 13.99 31.95 12.70
C GLY A 39 13.56 31.05 11.53
N LYS A 40 13.39 31.57 10.30
CA LYS A 40 13.02 30.80 9.09
C LYS A 40 13.92 29.58 8.89
N ARG A 41 15.26 29.77 8.98
CA ARG A 41 16.25 28.70 8.77
C ARG A 41 16.09 27.55 9.77
N ILE A 42 15.89 27.85 11.07
CA ILE A 42 15.71 26.84 12.12
C ILE A 42 14.42 26.06 11.86
N ARG A 43 13.35 26.77 11.46
CA ARG A 43 12.05 26.13 11.16
C ARG A 43 12.09 25.30 9.89
N ALA A 44 12.79 25.75 8.86
CA ALA A 44 13.03 24.98 7.65
C ALA A 44 13.82 23.68 7.95
N GLY A 45 14.82 23.73 8.84
CA GLY A 45 15.51 22.55 9.33
C GLY A 45 14.58 21.56 10.06
N LYS A 46 13.65 22.08 10.89
CA LYS A 46 12.63 21.22 11.54
C LYS A 46 11.69 20.57 10.52
N ILE A 47 11.26 21.31 9.49
CA ILE A 47 10.47 20.75 8.40
C ILE A 47 11.25 19.64 7.70
N GLY A 48 12.53 19.87 7.37
CA GLY A 48 13.38 18.84 6.75
C GLY A 48 13.49 17.57 7.58
N ASN A 49 13.71 17.69 8.90
CA ASN A 49 13.73 16.51 9.78
C ASN A 49 12.38 15.80 9.82
N THR A 50 11.27 16.53 9.90
CA THR A 50 9.93 15.93 9.86
C THR A 50 9.64 15.24 8.52
N MET A 51 10.17 15.74 7.40
CA MET A 51 10.07 15.05 6.10
C MET A 51 10.85 13.73 6.08
N ILE A 52 11.98 13.64 6.79
CA ILE A 52 12.70 12.37 6.96
C ILE A 52 11.84 11.38 7.75
N ASP A 53 11.20 11.83 8.83
CA ASP A 53 10.31 10.97 9.63
C ASP A 53 9.09 10.52 8.79
N MET A 54 8.51 11.40 7.97
CA MET A 54 7.45 11.02 7.02
C MET A 54 7.90 9.97 6.00
N ALA A 55 9.13 10.08 5.50
CA ALA A 55 9.67 9.09 4.57
C ALA A 55 9.86 7.72 5.25
N ARG A 56 10.21 7.69 6.54
CA ARG A 56 10.27 6.45 7.33
C ARG A 56 8.89 5.83 7.51
N GLU A 57 7.88 6.62 7.92
CA GLU A 57 6.49 6.14 8.02
C GLU A 57 5.97 5.59 6.68
N ASN A 58 6.28 6.25 5.56
CA ASN A 58 5.91 5.77 4.23
C ASN A 58 6.59 4.44 3.87
N ARG A 59 7.84 4.25 4.30
CA ARG A 59 8.55 2.98 4.13
C ARG A 59 7.87 1.87 4.93
N GLU A 60 7.56 2.10 6.20
CA GLU A 60 6.86 1.11 7.05
C GLU A 60 5.47 0.77 6.51
N GLN A 61 4.73 1.77 6.01
CA GLN A 61 3.45 1.54 5.32
C GLN A 61 3.61 0.67 4.07
N THR A 62 4.67 0.92 3.28
CA THR A 62 4.98 0.10 2.10
C THR A 62 5.32 -1.33 2.49
N ASP A 63 6.13 -1.53 3.53
CA ASP A 63 6.45 -2.86 4.07
C ASP A 63 5.19 -3.60 4.52
N ALA A 64 4.30 -2.93 5.26
CA ALA A 64 3.01 -3.52 5.67
C ALA A 64 2.15 -3.93 4.46
N THR A 65 2.12 -3.11 3.41
CA THR A 65 1.41 -3.44 2.16
C THR A 65 2.01 -4.66 1.47
N GLN A 66 3.33 -4.77 1.43
CA GLN A 66 4.02 -5.95 0.87
C GLN A 66 3.75 -7.21 1.70
N ARG A 67 3.67 -7.09 3.02
CA ARG A 67 3.28 -8.21 3.92
C ARG A 67 1.87 -8.69 3.66
N ILE A 68 0.91 -7.79 3.42
CA ILE A 68 -0.46 -8.16 3.01
C ILE A 68 -0.41 -8.97 1.70
N LEU A 69 0.25 -8.44 0.67
CA LEU A 69 0.35 -9.09 -0.63
C LEU A 69 1.03 -10.47 -0.53
N LEU A 70 2.07 -10.58 0.31
CA LEU A 70 2.75 -11.83 0.57
C LEU A 70 1.82 -12.84 1.27
N ALA A 71 1.09 -12.42 2.30
CA ALA A 71 0.15 -13.27 3.01
C ALA A 71 -0.98 -13.75 2.09
N GLU A 72 -1.60 -12.86 1.31
CA GLU A 72 -2.62 -13.18 0.32
C GLU A 72 -2.12 -14.20 -0.70
N SER A 73 -0.93 -14.00 -1.25
CA SER A 73 -0.34 -14.89 -2.25
C SER A 73 0.04 -16.24 -1.65
N TYR A 74 0.61 -16.25 -0.44
CA TYR A 74 1.04 -17.47 0.25
C TYR A 74 -0.15 -18.34 0.66
N PHE A 75 -1.12 -17.75 1.35
CA PHE A 75 -2.32 -18.49 1.77
C PHE A 75 -3.26 -18.80 0.60
N GLY A 76 -3.26 -17.96 -0.45
CA GLY A 76 -3.93 -18.26 -1.71
C GLY A 76 -3.38 -19.51 -2.39
N LEU A 77 -2.05 -19.65 -2.49
CA LEU A 77 -1.42 -20.85 -2.99
C LEU A 77 -1.73 -22.06 -2.08
N ARG A 78 -1.71 -21.86 -0.76
CA ARG A 78 -2.07 -22.92 0.20
C ARG A 78 -3.52 -23.40 0.00
N LEU A 79 -4.46 -22.48 -0.12
CA LEU A 79 -5.86 -22.79 -0.44
C LEU A 79 -5.98 -23.59 -1.74
N ALA A 80 -5.34 -23.12 -2.81
CA ALA A 80 -5.39 -23.79 -4.11
C ALA A 80 -4.85 -25.23 -4.04
N GLN A 81 -3.77 -25.47 -3.32
CA GLN A 81 -3.23 -26.82 -3.10
C GLN A 81 -4.20 -27.73 -2.32
N GLU A 82 -4.87 -27.19 -1.30
CA GLU A 82 -5.90 -27.96 -0.56
C GLU A 82 -7.12 -28.24 -1.43
N VAL A 83 -7.53 -27.29 -2.28
CA VAL A 83 -8.62 -27.49 -3.26
C VAL A 83 -8.24 -28.60 -4.26
N VAL A 84 -7.00 -28.63 -4.76
CA VAL A 84 -6.51 -29.74 -5.61
C VAL A 84 -6.66 -31.07 -4.91
N ARG A 85 -6.34 -31.17 -3.62
CA ARG A 85 -6.52 -32.41 -2.83
C ARG A 85 -7.99 -32.84 -2.77
N VAL A 86 -8.89 -31.88 -2.46
CA VAL A 86 -10.34 -32.17 -2.43
C VAL A 86 -10.83 -32.63 -3.80
N ARG A 87 -10.41 -32.01 -4.90
CA ARG A 87 -10.77 -32.41 -6.27
C ARG A 87 -10.21 -33.80 -6.63
N GLN A 88 -8.97 -34.07 -6.21
CA GLN A 88 -8.37 -35.41 -6.42
C GLN A 88 -9.14 -36.51 -5.68
N ASP A 89 -9.53 -36.27 -4.43
CA ASP A 89 -10.33 -37.20 -3.64
C ASP A 89 -11.70 -37.46 -4.29
N THR A 90 -12.34 -36.40 -4.76
CA THR A 90 -13.62 -36.45 -5.48
C THR A 90 -13.50 -37.25 -6.78
N TYR A 91 -12.47 -36.98 -7.59
CA TYR A 91 -12.20 -37.75 -8.81
C TYR A 91 -11.97 -39.25 -8.50
N ASN A 92 -11.13 -39.55 -7.53
CA ASN A 92 -10.86 -40.94 -7.12
C ASN A 92 -12.14 -41.66 -6.68
N SER A 93 -13.00 -40.95 -5.93
CA SER A 93 -14.28 -41.48 -5.46
C SER A 93 -15.25 -41.77 -6.60
N LEU A 94 -15.42 -40.82 -7.53
CA LEU A 94 -16.28 -40.99 -8.69
C LEU A 94 -15.73 -42.01 -9.70
N GLN A 95 -14.40 -42.12 -9.82
CA GLN A 95 -13.78 -43.21 -10.60
C GLN A 95 -14.11 -44.61 -10.02
N GLN A 96 -14.06 -44.74 -8.69
CA GLN A 96 -14.46 -45.99 -8.04
C GLN A 96 -15.96 -46.26 -8.21
N HIS A 97 -16.80 -45.21 -8.13
CA HIS A 97 -18.23 -45.33 -8.38
C HIS A 97 -18.52 -45.80 -9.81
N TYR A 98 -17.86 -45.23 -10.82
CA TYR A 98 -17.98 -45.67 -12.20
C TYR A 98 -17.55 -47.14 -12.39
N LYS A 99 -16.46 -47.59 -11.75
CA LYS A 99 -16.05 -49.02 -11.77
C LYS A 99 -17.12 -49.94 -11.15
N ASN A 100 -17.79 -49.48 -10.10
CA ASN A 100 -18.90 -50.22 -9.48
C ASN A 100 -20.13 -50.23 -10.41
N ALA A 101 -20.46 -49.12 -11.06
CA ALA A 101 -21.55 -49.04 -12.03
C ALA A 101 -21.35 -49.99 -13.22
N LEU A 102 -20.12 -50.13 -13.73
CA LEU A 102 -19.78 -51.13 -14.76
C LEU A 102 -20.10 -52.56 -14.33
N LYS A 103 -19.76 -52.92 -13.08
CA LYS A 103 -20.03 -54.28 -12.55
C LYS A 103 -21.51 -54.52 -12.37
N LEU A 104 -22.26 -53.54 -11.90
CA LEU A 104 -23.71 -53.69 -11.68
C LEU A 104 -24.49 -53.70 -13.01
N GLU A 105 -24.07 -52.96 -14.04
CA GLU A 105 -24.63 -53.06 -15.39
C GLU A 105 -24.40 -54.48 -15.97
N ALA A 106 -23.15 -55.00 -15.86
CA ALA A 106 -22.84 -56.35 -16.33
C ALA A 106 -23.63 -57.45 -15.60
N ALA A 107 -24.03 -57.21 -14.33
CA ALA A 107 -24.90 -58.07 -13.56
C ALA A 107 -26.41 -57.82 -13.82
N GLY A 108 -26.77 -56.88 -14.69
CA GLY A 108 -28.17 -56.50 -14.99
C GLY A 108 -28.87 -55.76 -13.84
N MET A 109 -28.16 -55.29 -12.82
CA MET A 109 -28.72 -54.59 -11.65
C MET A 109 -28.99 -53.11 -11.89
N ILE A 110 -28.33 -52.48 -12.85
CA ILE A 110 -28.58 -51.12 -13.29
C ILE A 110 -28.64 -51.05 -14.83
N ASP A 111 -29.25 -50.00 -15.35
CA ASP A 111 -29.34 -49.78 -16.77
C ASP A 111 -28.09 -49.07 -17.33
N LYS A 112 -27.96 -49.05 -18.66
CA LYS A 112 -26.87 -48.34 -19.37
C LYS A 112 -26.85 -46.86 -19.06
N ALA A 113 -28.01 -46.20 -18.82
CA ALA A 113 -28.11 -44.78 -18.52
C ALA A 113 -27.41 -44.46 -17.20
N GLY A 114 -27.62 -45.26 -16.15
CA GLY A 114 -26.96 -45.11 -14.85
C GLY A 114 -25.43 -45.21 -14.94
N ARG A 115 -24.92 -46.16 -15.74
CA ARG A 115 -23.47 -46.27 -15.98
C ARG A 115 -22.93 -45.05 -16.79
N LEU A 116 -23.61 -44.63 -17.87
CA LEU A 116 -23.18 -43.46 -18.64
C LEU A 116 -23.19 -42.20 -17.79
N PHE A 117 -24.17 -42.03 -16.92
CA PHE A 117 -24.23 -40.91 -15.96
C PHE A 117 -23.03 -40.90 -15.01
N ALA A 118 -22.64 -42.06 -14.48
CA ALA A 118 -21.44 -42.20 -13.65
C ALA A 118 -20.15 -41.85 -14.42
N GLN A 119 -20.06 -42.23 -15.70
CA GLN A 119 -18.91 -41.90 -16.56
C GLN A 119 -18.79 -40.40 -16.82
N VAL A 120 -19.91 -39.75 -17.21
CA VAL A 120 -19.92 -38.30 -17.47
C VAL A 120 -19.49 -37.51 -16.23
N ASN A 121 -19.93 -37.90 -15.04
CA ASN A 121 -19.54 -37.19 -13.81
C ASN A 121 -18.11 -37.49 -13.38
N MET A 122 -17.59 -38.69 -13.64
CA MET A 122 -16.15 -38.96 -13.46
C MET A 122 -15.28 -38.09 -14.40
N ASP A 123 -15.64 -37.97 -15.68
CA ASP A 123 -14.93 -37.15 -16.65
C ASP A 123 -15.00 -35.65 -16.27
N GLU A 124 -16.14 -35.17 -15.72
CA GLU A 124 -16.29 -33.78 -15.19
C GLU A 124 -15.38 -33.55 -13.97
N ALA A 125 -15.33 -34.51 -13.05
CA ALA A 125 -14.42 -34.44 -11.90
C ALA A 125 -12.95 -34.41 -12.31
N GLN A 126 -12.57 -35.15 -13.36
CA GLN A 126 -11.22 -35.05 -13.93
C GLN A 126 -10.92 -33.65 -14.49
N ARG A 127 -11.85 -33.07 -15.29
CA ARG A 127 -11.69 -31.71 -15.77
C ARG A 127 -11.55 -30.67 -14.66
N SER A 128 -12.37 -30.82 -13.60
CA SER A 128 -12.31 -29.94 -12.42
C SER A 128 -10.98 -30.08 -11.68
N LEU A 129 -10.42 -31.28 -11.57
CA LEU A 129 -9.09 -31.52 -11.01
C LEU A 129 -8.00 -30.86 -11.85
N GLU A 130 -7.99 -31.07 -13.16
CA GLU A 130 -7.00 -30.47 -14.07
C GLU A 130 -7.07 -28.94 -14.05
N ALA A 131 -8.27 -28.36 -13.97
CA ALA A 131 -8.45 -26.91 -13.84
C ALA A 131 -7.84 -26.38 -12.54
N SER A 132 -8.12 -27.05 -11.41
CA SER A 132 -7.57 -26.65 -10.09
C SER A 132 -6.04 -26.79 -10.03
N GLN A 133 -5.46 -27.80 -10.68
CA GLN A 133 -4.00 -27.95 -10.80
C GLN A 133 -3.36 -26.80 -11.57
N LYS A 134 -3.97 -26.38 -12.67
CA LYS A 134 -3.51 -25.23 -13.47
C LYS A 134 -3.61 -23.92 -12.68
N GLU A 135 -4.69 -23.73 -11.94
CA GLU A 135 -4.86 -22.57 -11.06
C GLU A 135 -3.78 -22.52 -9.96
N ALA A 136 -3.53 -23.65 -9.29
CA ALA A 136 -2.46 -23.74 -8.30
C ALA A 136 -1.07 -23.44 -8.92
N ALA A 137 -0.81 -23.87 -10.16
CA ALA A 137 0.43 -23.57 -10.87
C ALA A 137 0.57 -22.06 -11.17
N VAL A 138 -0.52 -21.38 -11.56
CA VAL A 138 -0.52 -19.92 -11.75
C VAL A 138 -0.21 -19.18 -10.45
N LEU A 139 -0.84 -19.55 -9.33
CA LEU A 139 -0.59 -18.95 -8.03
C LEU A 139 0.83 -19.23 -7.53
N GLN A 140 1.38 -20.43 -7.80
CA GLN A 140 2.78 -20.72 -7.50
C GLN A 140 3.73 -19.82 -8.30
N ASN A 141 3.46 -19.60 -9.58
CA ASN A 141 4.26 -18.69 -10.40
C ASN A 141 4.15 -17.23 -9.91
N ALA A 142 2.95 -16.79 -9.54
CA ALA A 142 2.74 -15.45 -8.99
C ALA A 142 3.54 -15.23 -7.68
N LEU A 143 3.48 -16.20 -6.75
CA LEU A 143 4.25 -16.13 -5.49
C LEU A 143 5.76 -16.17 -5.75
N ARG A 144 6.23 -16.98 -6.68
CA ARG A 144 7.64 -17.05 -7.09
C ARG A 144 8.14 -15.70 -7.62
N THR A 145 7.35 -15.06 -8.48
CA THR A 145 7.65 -13.73 -9.02
C THR A 145 7.68 -12.68 -7.90
N LEU A 146 6.73 -12.73 -6.98
CA LEU A 146 6.70 -11.82 -5.82
C LEU A 146 7.95 -11.96 -4.95
N LEU A 147 8.45 -13.19 -4.77
CA LEU A 147 9.65 -13.49 -3.97
C LEU A 147 10.97 -13.34 -4.77
N ASN A 148 10.88 -12.97 -6.05
CA ASN A 148 12.04 -12.88 -6.96
C ASN A 148 12.88 -14.16 -6.98
N MET A 149 12.22 -15.32 -6.99
CA MET A 149 12.86 -16.64 -7.03
C MET A 149 12.99 -17.14 -8.48
N GLU A 150 13.97 -18.01 -8.72
CA GLU A 150 14.17 -18.63 -10.03
C GLU A 150 12.99 -19.51 -10.47
N ASP A 151 12.79 -19.64 -11.77
CA ASP A 151 11.66 -20.39 -12.34
C ASP A 151 11.66 -21.89 -12.00
N THR A 152 12.78 -22.45 -11.61
CA THR A 152 12.94 -23.87 -11.24
C THR A 152 12.51 -24.18 -9.81
N CYS A 153 12.33 -23.15 -8.95
CA CYS A 153 11.99 -23.33 -7.54
C CYS A 153 10.50 -23.70 -7.37
N THR A 154 10.24 -24.80 -6.67
CA THR A 154 8.88 -25.15 -6.24
C THR A 154 8.64 -24.67 -4.81
N ILE A 155 7.62 -23.83 -4.63
CA ILE A 155 7.24 -23.34 -3.30
C ILE A 155 6.18 -24.27 -2.71
N GLN A 156 6.44 -24.78 -1.50
CA GLN A 156 5.47 -25.54 -0.74
C GLN A 156 5.12 -24.79 0.54
N PRO A 157 3.95 -24.16 0.62
CA PRO A 157 3.48 -23.52 1.85
C PRO A 157 3.33 -24.57 2.97
N ILE A 158 4.12 -24.44 4.02
CA ILE A 158 4.10 -25.36 5.16
C ILE A 158 3.09 -24.94 6.23
N SER A 159 2.78 -23.65 6.35
CA SER A 159 1.81 -23.15 7.30
C SER A 159 0.40 -23.58 6.89
N PRO A 160 -0.39 -24.18 7.79
CA PRO A 160 -1.79 -24.47 7.51
C PRO A 160 -2.60 -23.17 7.43
N LEU A 161 -3.73 -23.21 6.74
CA LEU A 161 -4.80 -22.25 6.94
C LEU A 161 -5.31 -22.40 8.37
N PHE A 162 -5.56 -21.29 9.07
CA PHE A 162 -5.89 -21.33 10.49
C PHE A 162 -7.07 -20.43 10.84
N ILE A 163 -7.55 -20.55 12.06
CA ILE A 163 -8.56 -19.67 12.63
C ILE A 163 -8.35 -19.63 14.14
N ASN A 164 -8.30 -18.44 14.70
CA ASN A 164 -8.22 -18.29 16.14
C ASN A 164 -9.59 -18.59 16.77
N THR A 165 -9.62 -19.38 17.81
CA THR A 165 -10.87 -19.70 18.51
C THR A 165 -11.39 -18.51 19.31
N VAL A 166 -10.48 -17.69 19.85
CA VAL A 166 -10.77 -16.48 20.62
C VAL A 166 -10.15 -15.28 19.90
N LEU A 167 -10.97 -14.28 19.60
CA LEU A 167 -10.51 -13.00 19.06
C LEU A 167 -10.20 -12.03 20.19
N PRO A 168 -9.12 -11.25 20.10
CA PRO A 168 -8.92 -10.09 20.97
C PRO A 168 -10.09 -9.11 20.86
N ALA A 169 -10.31 -8.32 21.92
CA ALA A 169 -11.38 -7.33 21.89
C ALA A 169 -11.14 -6.29 20.79
N GLN A 170 -12.19 -5.91 20.08
CA GLN A 170 -12.10 -4.93 18.98
C GLN A 170 -11.47 -3.60 19.44
N GLU A 171 -11.68 -3.20 20.69
CA GLU A 171 -11.12 -1.98 21.25
C GLU A 171 -9.58 -1.98 21.29
N GLU A 172 -8.94 -3.15 21.38
CA GLU A 172 -7.47 -3.26 21.31
C GLU A 172 -6.96 -2.85 19.91
N PHE A 173 -7.66 -3.23 18.85
CA PHE A 173 -7.34 -2.85 17.48
C PHE A 173 -7.61 -1.35 17.25
N LEU A 174 -8.69 -0.80 17.81
CA LEU A 174 -8.98 0.63 17.73
C LEU A 174 -7.91 1.46 18.46
N GLN A 175 -7.42 1.00 19.61
CA GLN A 175 -6.32 1.66 20.31
C GLN A 175 -5.00 1.59 19.53
N ALA A 176 -4.64 0.41 19.01
CA ALA A 176 -3.45 0.26 18.18
C ALA A 176 -3.51 1.19 16.95
N MET A 177 -4.64 1.27 16.26
CA MET A 177 -4.85 2.18 15.13
C MET A 177 -4.60 3.64 15.49
N ARG A 178 -5.02 4.09 16.67
CA ARG A 178 -4.83 5.48 17.11
C ARG A 178 -3.37 5.85 17.35
N THR A 179 -2.52 4.87 17.72
CA THR A 179 -1.12 5.10 18.10
C THR A 179 -0.10 4.65 17.05
N GLU A 180 -0.40 3.58 16.31
CA GLU A 180 0.58 2.91 15.44
C GLU A 180 0.24 3.04 13.94
N ASN A 181 -0.99 3.48 13.59
CA ASN A 181 -1.37 3.53 12.17
C ASN A 181 -0.55 4.56 11.39
N TYR A 182 0.05 4.12 10.29
CA TYR A 182 0.94 4.91 9.44
C TYR A 182 0.27 6.17 8.87
N THR A 183 -1.00 6.10 8.46
CA THR A 183 -1.74 7.25 7.91
C THR A 183 -2.00 8.30 9.00
N VAL A 184 -2.36 7.88 10.21
CA VAL A 184 -2.55 8.78 11.36
C VAL A 184 -1.24 9.47 11.71
N ASN A 185 -0.12 8.72 11.77
CA ASN A 185 1.21 9.26 12.04
C ASN A 185 1.65 10.25 10.96
N GLN A 186 1.48 9.92 9.68
CA GLN A 186 1.78 10.81 8.56
C GLN A 186 0.99 12.13 8.64
N LEU A 187 -0.30 12.09 8.96
CA LEU A 187 -1.13 13.28 9.13
C LEU A 187 -0.69 14.12 10.34
N GLN A 188 -0.22 13.50 11.42
CA GLN A 188 0.37 14.21 12.56
C GLN A 188 1.67 14.93 12.15
N LEU A 189 2.55 14.27 11.40
CA LEU A 189 3.78 14.86 10.87
C LEU A 189 3.48 16.01 9.89
N GLN A 190 2.47 15.86 9.01
CA GLN A 190 2.00 16.93 8.14
C GLN A 190 1.48 18.13 8.92
N SER A 191 0.73 17.90 10.02
CA SER A 191 0.27 18.95 10.91
C SER A 191 1.44 19.70 11.56
N HIS A 192 2.51 18.96 11.94
CA HIS A 192 3.73 19.57 12.45
C HIS A 192 4.41 20.46 11.42
N ILE A 193 4.53 20.00 10.17
CA ILE A 193 5.06 20.81 9.05
C ILE A 193 4.23 22.08 8.86
N ALA A 194 2.90 21.97 8.80
CA ALA A 194 2.03 23.12 8.62
C ALA A 194 2.15 24.15 9.76
N LYS A 195 2.36 23.68 11.01
CA LYS A 195 2.66 24.57 12.15
C LYS A 195 3.98 25.32 11.98
N GLN A 196 5.04 24.64 11.50
CA GLN A 196 6.31 25.31 11.23
C GLN A 196 6.19 26.29 10.05
N GLN A 197 5.45 25.93 9.00
CA GLN A 197 5.19 26.80 7.85
C GLN A 197 4.48 28.08 8.25
N LEU A 198 3.42 28.00 9.07
CA LEU A 198 2.76 29.20 9.61
C LEU A 198 3.74 30.11 10.34
N ARG A 199 4.63 29.54 11.13
CA ARG A 199 5.65 30.32 11.86
C ARG A 199 6.70 30.93 10.92
N ILE A 200 7.02 30.28 9.79
CA ILE A 200 7.87 30.84 8.72
C ILE A 200 7.17 32.04 8.10
N ASP A 201 5.89 31.94 7.76
CA ASP A 201 5.12 33.02 7.17
C ASP A 201 4.99 34.23 8.14
N GLN A 202 4.77 33.96 9.43
CA GLN A 202 4.77 34.99 10.48
C GLN A 202 6.14 35.68 10.65
N SER A 203 7.24 34.93 10.44
CA SER A 203 8.59 35.55 10.51
C SER A 203 8.87 36.58 9.39
N GLY A 204 8.03 36.62 8.37
CA GLY A 204 8.07 37.69 7.35
C GLY A 204 7.84 39.10 7.87
N TYR A 205 7.38 39.26 9.13
CA TYR A 205 7.33 40.57 9.80
C TYR A 205 8.69 41.01 10.36
N LEU A 206 9.66 40.11 10.44
CA LEU A 206 10.99 40.38 10.98
C LEU A 206 11.98 40.68 9.84
N PRO A 207 13.03 41.47 10.08
CA PRO A 207 14.06 41.72 9.08
C PRO A 207 14.93 40.49 8.85
N ASP A 208 15.53 40.39 7.68
CA ASP A 208 16.62 39.47 7.36
C ASP A 208 17.95 40.22 7.48
N ILE A 209 18.94 39.66 8.17
CA ILE A 209 20.30 40.17 8.35
C ILE A 209 21.29 39.19 7.76
N ALA A 210 22.10 39.62 6.84
CA ALA A 210 23.15 38.81 6.21
C ALA A 210 24.49 39.49 6.30
N VAL A 211 25.55 38.72 6.47
CA VAL A 211 26.93 39.12 6.28
C VAL A 211 27.39 38.61 4.92
N PHE A 212 27.99 39.50 4.13
CA PHE A 212 28.47 39.08 2.82
C PHE A 212 29.92 39.54 2.59
N GLY A 213 30.63 38.74 1.82
CA GLY A 213 31.95 39.03 1.31
C GLY A 213 31.98 38.81 -0.21
N LYS A 214 32.52 39.76 -0.93
CA LYS A 214 32.71 39.69 -2.37
C LYS A 214 34.17 39.94 -2.71
N GLN A 215 34.79 39.06 -3.47
CA GLN A 215 36.13 39.22 -4.02
C GLN A 215 36.05 39.17 -5.54
N THR A 216 36.39 40.27 -6.20
CA THR A 216 36.54 40.33 -7.65
C THR A 216 37.92 39.88 -8.04
N LEU A 217 38.05 38.74 -8.72
CA LEU A 217 39.30 38.16 -9.17
C LEU A 217 39.77 38.79 -10.49
N TYR A 218 38.83 39.05 -11.40
CA TYR A 218 39.06 39.64 -12.69
C TYR A 218 37.89 40.55 -13.07
N ALA A 219 38.21 41.74 -13.61
CA ALA A 219 37.20 42.63 -14.19
C ALA A 219 37.79 43.33 -15.40
N HIS A 220 37.07 43.37 -16.52
CA HIS A 220 37.40 44.06 -17.74
C HIS A 220 36.29 45.07 -18.09
N GLY A 221 36.67 46.27 -18.46
CA GLY A 221 35.74 47.36 -18.78
C GLY A 221 35.77 48.48 -17.73
N ILE A 222 34.87 49.50 -17.88
CA ILE A 222 34.81 50.72 -17.04
C ILE A 222 34.68 50.41 -15.54
N GLN A 223 34.08 49.29 -15.18
CA GLN A 223 33.90 48.90 -13.76
C GLN A 223 35.19 48.45 -13.04
N SER A 224 36.28 48.16 -13.76
CA SER A 224 37.53 47.73 -13.14
C SER A 224 38.13 48.75 -12.17
N ASN A 225 37.84 50.04 -12.32
CA ASN A 225 38.39 51.14 -11.51
C ASN A 225 37.39 51.71 -10.52
N LEU A 226 36.10 51.37 -10.64
CA LEU A 226 35.03 51.98 -9.82
C LEU A 226 34.53 51.07 -8.70
N VAL A 227 34.75 49.73 -8.80
CA VAL A 227 34.28 48.76 -7.82
C VAL A 227 35.46 48.21 -7.01
N PRO A 228 35.40 48.24 -5.68
CA PRO A 228 36.44 47.65 -4.83
C PRO A 228 36.64 46.17 -5.18
N ARG A 229 37.90 45.74 -5.28
CA ARG A 229 38.23 44.34 -5.53
C ARG A 229 37.76 43.42 -4.40
N THR A 230 37.74 43.95 -3.18
CA THR A 230 37.30 43.23 -1.98
C THR A 230 36.23 44.08 -1.28
N MET A 231 35.08 43.47 -0.98
CA MET A 231 34.01 44.15 -0.26
C MET A 231 33.47 43.16 0.81
N ILE A 232 33.42 43.62 2.04
CA ILE A 232 32.79 42.92 3.16
C ILE A 232 31.74 43.84 3.74
N GLY A 233 30.57 43.34 4.03
CA GLY A 233 29.49 44.16 4.55
C GLY A 233 28.42 43.37 5.28
N VAL A 234 27.53 44.13 5.90
CA VAL A 234 26.30 43.59 6.53
C VAL A 234 25.12 44.12 5.75
N GLY A 235 24.30 43.21 5.23
CA GLY A 235 23.06 43.51 4.57
C GLY A 235 21.90 43.44 5.56
N PHE A 236 21.02 44.44 5.52
CA PHE A 236 19.79 44.47 6.29
C PHE A 236 18.62 44.67 5.32
N THR A 237 17.70 43.71 5.30
CA THR A 237 16.51 43.77 4.44
C THR A 237 15.26 43.65 5.29
N TRP A 238 14.40 44.65 5.24
CA TRP A 238 13.13 44.66 5.95
C TRP A 238 12.02 45.13 5.04
N ASN A 239 11.11 44.25 4.72
CA ASN A 239 9.95 44.58 3.92
C ASN A 239 8.80 45.03 4.85
N LEU A 240 8.62 46.34 4.98
CA LEU A 240 7.61 46.93 5.87
C LEU A 240 6.19 46.73 5.34
N PHE A 241 6.01 46.81 4.00
CA PHE A 241 4.72 46.68 3.35
C PHE A 241 4.86 45.93 2.01
N ASP A 242 4.07 44.86 1.81
CA ASP A 242 4.08 44.00 0.64
C ASP A 242 2.70 43.86 -0.02
N GLY A 243 1.83 44.90 0.14
CA GLY A 243 0.49 44.86 -0.44
C GLY A 243 -0.44 43.81 0.18
N LEU A 244 -0.28 43.50 1.49
CA LEU A 244 -1.03 42.50 2.24
C LEU A 244 -0.77 41.02 1.79
N ALA A 245 0.29 40.79 1.01
CA ALA A 245 0.62 39.45 0.55
C ALA A 245 1.00 38.52 1.73
N ARG A 246 1.67 39.04 2.76
CA ARG A 246 2.07 38.35 3.98
C ARG A 246 0.85 37.90 4.79
N GLU A 247 -0.10 38.79 5.00
CA GLU A 247 -1.35 38.52 5.72
C GLU A 247 -2.16 37.43 5.03
N LYS A 248 -2.21 37.43 3.69
CA LYS A 248 -2.88 36.42 2.90
C LYS A 248 -2.18 35.07 3.02
N ARG A 249 -0.83 35.02 2.97
CA ARG A 249 -0.05 33.78 3.21
C ARG A 249 -0.30 33.21 4.61
N ILE A 250 -0.27 34.05 5.65
CA ILE A 250 -0.56 33.63 7.02
C ILE A 250 -1.99 33.07 7.13
N ARG A 251 -2.97 33.71 6.49
CA ARG A 251 -4.35 33.20 6.45
C ARG A 251 -4.44 31.87 5.73
N GLN A 252 -3.76 31.71 4.61
CA GLN A 252 -3.67 30.44 3.88
C GLN A 252 -3.08 29.31 4.75
N SER A 253 -1.97 29.58 5.45
CA SER A 253 -1.34 28.62 6.36
C SER A 253 -2.23 28.23 7.55
N LYS A 254 -3.04 29.17 8.07
CA LYS A 254 -4.03 28.85 9.11
C LYS A 254 -5.14 27.93 8.58
N ILE A 255 -5.66 28.21 7.38
CA ILE A 255 -6.67 27.36 6.74
C ILE A 255 -6.10 25.98 6.48
N ALA A 256 -4.85 25.87 5.98
CA ALA A 256 -4.20 24.58 5.77
C ALA A 256 -4.10 23.75 7.07
N GLN A 257 -3.79 24.38 8.21
CA GLN A 257 -3.81 23.69 9.51
C GLN A 257 -5.20 23.19 9.91
N GLN A 258 -6.25 24.01 9.69
CA GLN A 258 -7.63 23.62 9.98
C GLN A 258 -8.05 22.42 9.09
N THR A 259 -7.73 22.49 7.80
CA THR A 259 -8.00 21.39 6.86
C THR A 259 -7.33 20.07 7.29
N LEU A 260 -6.07 20.15 7.74
CA LEU A 260 -5.35 18.97 8.24
C LEU A 260 -5.97 18.42 9.54
N ALA A 261 -6.42 19.28 10.45
CA ALA A 261 -7.08 18.83 11.70
C ALA A 261 -8.38 18.08 11.41
N ILE A 262 -9.22 18.62 10.49
CA ILE A 262 -10.46 17.95 10.05
C ILE A 262 -10.12 16.64 9.31
N GLY A 263 -9.08 16.67 8.45
CA GLY A 263 -8.62 15.47 7.74
C GLY A 263 -8.14 14.35 8.68
N GLN A 264 -7.50 14.70 9.80
CA GLN A 264 -7.08 13.73 10.82
C GLN A 264 -8.27 13.04 11.48
N GLU A 265 -9.28 13.80 11.89
CA GLU A 265 -10.49 13.20 12.52
C GLU A 265 -11.21 12.31 11.51
N LYS A 266 -11.42 12.81 10.28
CA LYS A 266 -12.03 11.99 9.23
C LYS A 266 -11.24 10.71 8.96
N ALA A 267 -9.91 10.75 8.91
CA ALA A 267 -9.09 9.56 8.69
C ALA A 267 -9.27 8.53 9.83
N LYS A 268 -9.35 8.97 11.08
CA LYS A 268 -9.61 8.07 12.22
C LYS A 268 -10.98 7.43 12.13
N ASP A 269 -12.01 8.18 11.74
CA ASP A 269 -13.37 7.65 11.56
C ASP A 269 -13.40 6.62 10.42
N ASP A 270 -12.81 6.94 9.25
CA ASP A 270 -12.74 6.03 8.11
C ASP A 270 -11.95 4.74 8.46
N LEU A 271 -10.87 4.85 9.23
CA LEU A 271 -10.09 3.70 9.70
C LEU A 271 -10.86 2.87 10.72
N SER A 272 -11.64 3.49 11.61
CA SER A 272 -12.48 2.75 12.57
C SER A 272 -13.55 1.91 11.85
N VAL A 273 -14.19 2.45 10.81
CA VAL A 273 -15.11 1.69 9.95
C VAL A 273 -14.40 0.56 9.22
N GLY A 274 -13.15 0.77 8.79
CA GLY A 274 -12.31 -0.28 8.21
C GLY A 274 -12.05 -1.42 9.19
N ILE A 275 -11.76 -1.11 10.45
CA ILE A 275 -11.58 -2.10 11.52
C ILE A 275 -12.89 -2.88 11.76
N ASP A 276 -14.02 -2.19 11.89
CA ASP A 276 -15.34 -2.81 12.07
C ASP A 276 -15.63 -3.83 10.97
N LYS A 277 -15.37 -3.46 9.72
CA LYS A 277 -15.57 -4.33 8.55
C LYS A 277 -14.71 -5.59 8.62
N LEU A 278 -13.41 -5.43 8.86
CA LEU A 278 -12.45 -6.55 8.89
C LEU A 278 -12.70 -7.46 10.10
N TYR A 279 -12.99 -6.89 11.27
CA TYR A 279 -13.33 -7.63 12.46
C TYR A 279 -14.62 -8.46 12.29
N THR A 280 -15.66 -7.84 11.70
CA THR A 280 -16.90 -8.53 11.34
C THR A 280 -16.66 -9.65 10.31
N GLN A 281 -15.77 -9.44 9.33
CA GLN A 281 -15.39 -10.48 8.37
C GLN A 281 -14.71 -11.67 9.06
N MET A 282 -13.83 -11.42 10.01
CA MET A 282 -13.20 -12.48 10.81
C MET A 282 -14.23 -13.28 11.61
N GLN A 283 -15.17 -12.61 12.30
CA GLN A 283 -16.25 -13.27 13.03
C GLN A 283 -17.11 -14.14 12.11
N LYS A 284 -17.51 -13.61 10.96
CA LYS A 284 -18.24 -14.35 9.93
C LYS A 284 -17.51 -15.60 9.47
N SER A 285 -16.20 -15.48 9.23
CA SER A 285 -15.38 -16.63 8.82
C SER A 285 -15.30 -17.68 9.93
N GLN A 286 -15.18 -17.26 11.22
CA GLN A 286 -15.25 -18.18 12.36
C GLN A 286 -16.56 -18.95 12.42
N ASP A 287 -17.69 -18.24 12.28
CA ASP A 287 -19.02 -18.87 12.32
C ASP A 287 -19.21 -19.83 11.15
N ASN A 288 -18.76 -19.45 9.94
CA ASN A 288 -18.80 -20.30 8.75
C ASN A 288 -17.98 -21.58 8.95
N VAL A 289 -16.74 -21.48 9.46
CA VAL A 289 -15.90 -22.65 9.71
C VAL A 289 -16.57 -23.60 10.72
N ARG A 290 -17.17 -23.03 11.78
CA ARG A 290 -17.88 -23.81 12.81
C ARG A 290 -19.11 -24.52 12.23
N ALA A 291 -19.94 -23.82 11.47
CA ALA A 291 -21.11 -24.39 10.82
C ALA A 291 -20.77 -25.47 9.79
N LEU A 292 -19.76 -25.19 8.94
CA LEU A 292 -19.33 -26.13 7.91
C LEU A 292 -18.66 -27.39 8.47
N LYS A 293 -18.11 -27.38 9.69
CA LYS A 293 -17.57 -28.56 10.33
C LYS A 293 -18.65 -29.63 10.49
N SER A 294 -19.77 -29.29 11.11
CA SER A 294 -20.92 -30.20 11.26
C SER A 294 -21.47 -30.65 9.92
N THR A 295 -21.60 -29.72 8.95
CA THR A 295 -22.09 -30.05 7.62
C THR A 295 -21.19 -31.08 6.90
N ILE A 296 -19.87 -30.99 7.06
CA ILE A 296 -18.90 -31.94 6.49
C ILE A 296 -19.10 -33.32 7.12
N GLU A 297 -19.18 -33.40 8.45
CA GLU A 297 -19.39 -34.67 9.16
C GLU A 297 -20.67 -35.39 8.67
N LEU A 298 -21.76 -34.64 8.53
CA LEU A 298 -23.04 -35.18 8.00
C LEU A 298 -22.94 -35.59 6.52
N SER A 299 -22.22 -34.80 5.70
CA SER A 299 -22.03 -35.09 4.28
C SER A 299 -21.15 -36.33 4.05
N GLU A 300 -20.11 -36.52 4.87
CA GLU A 300 -19.26 -37.72 4.83
C GLU A 300 -20.07 -38.99 5.16
N GLU A 301 -20.92 -38.93 6.17
CA GLU A 301 -21.82 -40.06 6.50
C GLU A 301 -22.85 -40.30 5.41
N LEU A 302 -23.42 -39.23 4.82
CA LEU A 302 -24.34 -39.36 3.68
C LEU A 302 -23.68 -40.06 2.48
N VAL A 303 -22.47 -39.67 2.11
CA VAL A 303 -21.69 -40.33 1.05
C VAL A 303 -21.48 -41.83 1.38
N ARG A 304 -21.13 -42.14 2.62
CA ARG A 304 -20.92 -43.51 3.06
C ARG A 304 -22.20 -44.37 2.90
N ILE A 305 -23.33 -43.84 3.35
CA ILE A 305 -24.63 -44.52 3.25
C ILE A 305 -25.02 -44.70 1.78
N ARG A 306 -24.95 -43.63 0.95
CA ARG A 306 -25.34 -43.69 -0.48
C ARG A 306 -24.48 -44.67 -1.27
N LYS A 307 -23.16 -44.70 -1.04
CA LYS A 307 -22.28 -45.71 -1.66
C LYS A 307 -22.67 -47.14 -1.30
N LYS A 308 -22.94 -47.41 -0.01
CA LYS A 308 -23.36 -48.73 0.44
C LYS A 308 -24.70 -49.13 -0.19
N SER A 309 -25.72 -48.28 -0.13
CA SER A 309 -27.03 -48.51 -0.75
C SER A 309 -26.94 -48.74 -2.26
N PHE A 310 -26.07 -48.04 -2.96
CA PHE A 310 -25.83 -48.24 -4.40
C PHE A 310 -25.24 -49.62 -4.69
N THR A 311 -24.27 -50.09 -3.90
CA THR A 311 -23.70 -51.45 -4.09
C THR A 311 -24.68 -52.55 -3.80
N GLU A 312 -25.71 -52.29 -3.00
CA GLU A 312 -26.81 -53.21 -2.67
C GLU A 312 -28.01 -53.06 -3.63
N GLY A 313 -27.90 -52.19 -4.66
CA GLY A 313 -28.96 -51.93 -5.65
C GLY A 313 -30.15 -51.12 -5.13
N MET A 314 -30.01 -50.46 -3.94
CA MET A 314 -31.10 -49.71 -3.28
C MET A 314 -31.00 -48.20 -3.49
N ALA A 315 -29.95 -47.71 -4.14
CA ALA A 315 -29.78 -46.29 -4.47
C ALA A 315 -29.38 -46.12 -5.94
N THR A 316 -29.67 -44.97 -6.50
CA THR A 316 -29.31 -44.63 -7.86
C THR A 316 -27.89 -44.05 -7.95
N SER A 317 -27.31 -44.08 -9.15
CA SER A 317 -26.03 -43.42 -9.44
C SER A 317 -26.07 -41.93 -9.14
N THR A 318 -27.19 -41.27 -9.43
CA THR A 318 -27.42 -39.84 -9.18
C THR A 318 -27.26 -39.49 -7.70
N GLU A 319 -27.86 -40.27 -6.81
CA GLU A 319 -27.81 -40.03 -5.36
C GLU A 319 -26.38 -40.11 -4.79
N VAL A 320 -25.55 -41.01 -5.30
CA VAL A 320 -24.14 -41.11 -4.91
C VAL A 320 -23.35 -39.90 -5.39
N ILE A 321 -23.56 -39.51 -6.64
CA ILE A 321 -22.85 -38.37 -7.27
C ILE A 321 -23.22 -37.06 -6.60
N ASP A 322 -24.52 -36.85 -6.32
CA ASP A 322 -25.01 -35.64 -5.62
C ASP A 322 -24.38 -35.54 -4.21
N ALA A 323 -24.33 -36.65 -3.48
CA ALA A 323 -23.69 -36.66 -2.16
C ALA A 323 -22.19 -36.34 -2.23
N GLU A 324 -21.45 -36.88 -3.21
CA GLU A 324 -20.02 -36.58 -3.42
C GLU A 324 -19.78 -35.11 -3.80
N ASN A 325 -20.57 -34.58 -4.69
CA ASN A 325 -20.50 -33.19 -5.11
C ASN A 325 -20.82 -32.23 -3.95
N MET A 326 -21.81 -32.58 -3.12
CA MET A 326 -22.14 -31.81 -1.91
C MET A 326 -20.94 -31.83 -0.94
N LEU A 327 -20.36 -32.98 -0.66
CA LEU A 327 -19.20 -33.11 0.22
C LEU A 327 -18.02 -32.29 -0.30
N ALA A 328 -17.69 -32.37 -1.59
CA ALA A 328 -16.65 -31.58 -2.21
C ALA A 328 -16.90 -30.06 -2.06
N THR A 329 -18.13 -29.61 -2.30
CA THR A 329 -18.52 -28.20 -2.20
C THR A 329 -18.36 -27.67 -0.77
N VAL A 330 -18.83 -28.39 0.25
CA VAL A 330 -18.72 -27.92 1.64
C VAL A 330 -17.27 -27.97 2.16
N ARG A 331 -16.45 -28.92 1.71
CA ARG A 331 -15.02 -28.97 2.03
C ARG A 331 -14.29 -27.75 1.45
N VAL A 332 -14.52 -27.41 0.17
CA VAL A 332 -13.93 -26.22 -0.47
C VAL A 332 -14.42 -24.95 0.21
N ALA A 333 -15.72 -24.85 0.52
CA ALA A 333 -16.27 -23.67 1.23
C ALA A 333 -15.61 -23.45 2.60
N ARG A 334 -15.32 -24.54 3.35
CA ARG A 334 -14.60 -24.43 4.63
C ARG A 334 -13.17 -23.92 4.44
N LEU A 335 -12.45 -24.43 3.45
CA LEU A 335 -11.09 -23.97 3.12
C LEU A 335 -11.08 -22.48 2.72
N ALA A 336 -12.06 -22.06 1.94
CA ALA A 336 -12.23 -20.64 1.57
C ALA A 336 -12.49 -19.78 2.82
N ALA A 337 -13.31 -20.22 3.77
CA ALA A 337 -13.57 -19.49 5.01
C ALA A 337 -12.31 -19.35 5.89
N TYR A 338 -11.44 -20.33 5.94
CA TYR A 338 -10.13 -20.21 6.59
C TYR A 338 -9.26 -19.14 5.91
N TYR A 339 -9.16 -19.20 4.59
CA TYR A 339 -8.39 -18.23 3.82
C TYR A 339 -8.91 -16.79 4.00
N GLU A 340 -10.23 -16.61 3.95
CA GLU A 340 -10.85 -15.30 4.20
C GLU A 340 -10.50 -14.75 5.59
N TYR A 341 -10.44 -15.63 6.59
CA TYR A 341 -10.01 -15.25 7.94
C TYR A 341 -8.54 -14.82 7.98
N ASP A 342 -7.63 -15.60 7.39
CA ASP A 342 -6.20 -15.32 7.37
C ASP A 342 -5.91 -13.97 6.70
N VAL A 343 -6.57 -13.72 5.57
CA VAL A 343 -6.45 -12.44 4.83
C VAL A 343 -7.06 -11.29 5.61
N ALA A 344 -8.24 -11.47 6.20
CA ALA A 344 -8.89 -10.43 7.00
C ALA A 344 -8.04 -10.06 8.24
N LEU A 345 -7.46 -11.05 8.93
CA LEU A 345 -6.56 -10.83 10.07
C LEU A 345 -5.31 -10.04 9.66
N MET A 346 -4.67 -10.42 8.56
CA MET A 346 -3.48 -9.70 8.08
C MET A 346 -3.80 -8.25 7.71
N ASN A 347 -4.91 -8.03 7.00
CA ASN A 347 -5.38 -6.70 6.65
C ASN A 347 -5.74 -5.87 7.90
N LEU A 348 -6.38 -6.47 8.90
CA LEU A 348 -6.72 -5.80 10.16
C LEU A 348 -5.47 -5.36 10.92
N LEU A 349 -4.48 -6.23 11.06
CA LEU A 349 -3.22 -5.93 11.75
C LEU A 349 -2.42 -4.85 11.01
N ALA A 350 -2.37 -4.91 9.69
CA ALA A 350 -1.72 -3.89 8.86
C ALA A 350 -2.46 -2.54 8.93
N LEU A 351 -3.81 -2.56 8.94
CA LEU A 351 -4.61 -1.36 9.14
C LEU A 351 -4.37 -0.72 10.52
N CYS A 352 -4.06 -1.55 11.52
CA CYS A 352 -3.71 -1.06 12.87
C CYS A 352 -2.26 -0.60 13.00
N GLY A 353 -1.39 -0.84 11.98
CA GLY A 353 0.04 -0.52 12.03
C GLY A 353 0.89 -1.55 12.80
N ILE A 354 0.39 -2.76 13.00
CA ILE A 354 1.03 -3.83 13.79
C ILE A 354 1.09 -5.18 13.01
N PRO A 355 1.53 -5.19 11.73
CA PRO A 355 1.50 -6.39 10.90
C PRO A 355 2.36 -7.54 11.45
N GLU A 356 3.38 -7.26 12.24
CA GLU A 356 4.27 -8.24 12.88
C GLU A 356 3.56 -9.14 13.91
N ARG A 357 2.39 -8.74 14.42
CA ARG A 357 1.59 -9.58 15.33
C ARG A 357 0.98 -10.78 14.64
N PHE A 358 0.92 -10.80 13.31
CA PHE A 358 0.33 -11.90 12.55
C PHE A 358 0.96 -13.26 12.89
N ASP A 359 2.29 -13.33 12.91
CA ASP A 359 3.00 -14.58 13.23
C ASP A 359 2.74 -15.06 14.65
N LYS A 360 2.62 -14.15 15.62
CA LYS A 360 2.30 -14.50 17.00
C LYS A 360 0.89 -15.08 17.11
N MET A 361 -0.10 -14.43 16.49
CA MET A 361 -1.49 -14.88 16.50
C MET A 361 -1.69 -16.21 15.77
N ARG A 362 -0.83 -16.56 14.82
CA ARG A 362 -0.83 -17.84 14.14
C ARG A 362 -0.31 -18.98 15.02
N ILE A 363 0.68 -18.72 15.87
CA ILE A 363 1.36 -19.75 16.69
C ILE A 363 0.57 -20.07 17.97
N GLU A 364 -0.22 -19.13 18.48
CA GLU A 364 -1.03 -19.30 19.70
C GLU A 364 -2.28 -20.19 19.51
N ASN A 365 -2.42 -20.81 18.34
CA ASN A 365 -3.39 -21.87 18.01
C ASN A 365 -2.73 -23.24 18.02
#